data_5648fdbf733dd736da089fed885f177f
#
_entry.id   5648fdbf733dd736da089fed885f177f
#
_cell.length_a   1.000
_cell.length_b   1.000
_cell.length_c   1.000
_cell.angle_alpha   90.00
_cell.angle_beta   90.00
_cell.angle_gamma   90.00
#
_symmetry.space_group_name_H-M   'P 1'
#
loop_
_entity.id
_entity.type
_entity.pdbx_description
1 polymer ?
#
loop_
_entity_poly.entity_id
_entity_poly.type
_entity_poly.pdbx_seq_one_letter_code
_entity_poly.pdbx_strand_id
1 'polypeptide(L)'
;PLRLVGSEMCIRDRAKPTEIETRQIYEARKAIENSVIMILVQKHQNNELDLRGIDSLVKKEKSLHQDTDNAKLARLSCDFHLSLAELCDNKFIVESLKPLIPLSALAASIYADNESNFCSFTEHFELIEAIKSNDLVKASKAINSHLDRCVESLDFNLKATKNHNNSHLFN
;
A
#
# COMPACT_ATOMS: atom_id res chain seq x y z
N PRO A 1 -41.40 -6.07 -13.35
CA PRO A 1 -40.54 -6.14 -12.18
C PRO A 1 -39.10 -6.48 -12.61
N LEU A 2 -38.20 -5.51 -12.45
CA LEU A 2 -36.76 -5.71 -12.65
C LEU A 2 -36.25 -6.61 -11.52
N ARG A 3 -35.90 -7.80 -11.87
CA ARG A 3 -35.32 -8.80 -10.98
C ARG A 3 -33.82 -8.46 -10.81
N LEU A 4 -33.47 -7.83 -9.68
CA LEU A 4 -32.08 -7.71 -9.24
C LEU A 4 -31.59 -9.11 -8.84
N VAL A 5 -30.98 -9.81 -9.78
CA VAL A 5 -30.26 -11.06 -9.54
C VAL A 5 -28.78 -10.72 -9.65
N GLY A 6 -28.05 -10.85 -8.57
CA GLY A 6 -26.60 -10.97 -8.67
C GLY A 6 -25.73 -10.09 -7.80
N SER A 7 -25.98 -9.98 -6.50
CA SER A 7 -25.02 -9.30 -5.61
C SER A 7 -24.30 -10.20 -4.60
N GLU A 8 -24.57 -11.48 -4.56
CA GLU A 8 -23.93 -12.38 -3.57
C GLU A 8 -22.78 -13.25 -4.11
N MET A 9 -22.51 -13.25 -5.42
CA MET A 9 -21.53 -14.15 -6.03
C MET A 9 -20.15 -13.51 -6.26
N CYS A 10 -19.94 -12.23 -5.92
CA CYS A 10 -18.71 -11.52 -6.25
C CYS A 10 -17.68 -11.35 -5.13
N ILE A 11 -17.93 -11.84 -3.90
CA ILE A 11 -16.99 -11.61 -2.79
C ILE A 11 -16.03 -12.79 -2.58
N ARG A 12 -16.38 -13.98 -3.05
CA ARG A 12 -15.60 -15.21 -2.80
C ARG A 12 -14.59 -15.55 -3.90
N ASP A 13 -14.71 -14.91 -5.06
CA ASP A 13 -13.86 -15.19 -6.24
C ASP A 13 -13.30 -13.88 -6.82
N ARG A 14 -12.79 -12.97 -5.95
CA ARG A 14 -11.92 -11.92 -6.44
C ARG A 14 -10.64 -12.59 -6.90
N ALA A 15 -10.60 -12.81 -8.20
CA ALA A 15 -9.40 -13.23 -8.88
C ALA A 15 -8.22 -12.41 -8.38
N LYS A 16 -7.12 -13.10 -8.11
CA LYS A 16 -5.84 -12.47 -7.72
C LYS A 16 -5.55 -11.35 -8.72
N PRO A 17 -5.15 -10.15 -8.29
CA PRO A 17 -4.88 -9.06 -9.20
C PRO A 17 -3.88 -9.52 -10.27
N THR A 18 -4.17 -9.26 -11.54
CA THR A 18 -3.24 -9.47 -12.64
C THR A 18 -2.13 -8.42 -12.58
N GLU A 19 -1.06 -8.60 -13.38
CA GLU A 19 -0.04 -7.57 -13.52
C GLU A 19 -0.63 -6.21 -13.91
N ILE A 20 -1.53 -6.20 -14.91
CA ILE A 20 -2.18 -4.97 -15.39
C ILE A 20 -2.97 -4.31 -14.25
N GLU A 21 -3.81 -5.06 -13.56
CA GLU A 21 -4.59 -4.56 -12.44
C GLU A 21 -3.70 -4.09 -11.29
N THR A 22 -2.61 -4.81 -11.00
CA THR A 22 -1.65 -4.40 -9.98
C THR A 22 -1.04 -3.03 -10.32
N ARG A 23 -0.58 -2.82 -11.55
CA ARG A 23 -0.05 -1.53 -11.99
C ARG A 23 -1.08 -0.41 -11.89
N GLN A 24 -2.33 -0.67 -12.27
CA GLN A 24 -3.45 0.27 -12.15
C GLN A 24 -3.79 0.60 -10.69
N ILE A 25 -3.73 -0.38 -9.78
CA ILE A 25 -3.91 -0.17 -8.34
C ILE A 25 -2.85 0.81 -7.81
N TYR A 26 -1.58 0.61 -8.14
CA TYR A 26 -0.51 1.49 -7.68
C TYR A 26 -0.56 2.88 -8.34
N GLU A 27 -0.97 2.97 -9.61
CA GLU A 27 -1.22 4.25 -10.28
C GLU A 27 -2.32 5.06 -9.56
N ALA A 28 -3.44 4.42 -9.24
CA ALA A 28 -4.53 5.03 -8.48
C ALA A 28 -4.07 5.45 -7.06
N ARG A 29 -3.31 4.59 -6.37
CA ARG A 29 -2.71 4.92 -5.07
C ARG A 29 -1.82 6.15 -5.16
N LYS A 30 -0.93 6.23 -6.16
CA LYS A 30 -0.07 7.40 -6.35
C LYS A 30 -0.89 8.70 -6.49
N ALA A 31 -1.94 8.68 -7.29
CA ALA A 31 -2.79 9.86 -7.49
C ALA A 31 -3.46 10.30 -6.18
N ILE A 32 -4.04 9.35 -5.43
CA ILE A 32 -4.73 9.64 -4.17
C ILE A 32 -3.73 10.02 -3.08
N GLU A 33 -2.65 9.26 -2.90
CA GLU A 33 -1.69 9.47 -1.83
C GLU A 33 -0.86 10.76 -2.01
N ASN A 34 -0.59 11.20 -3.25
CA ASN A 34 -0.04 12.54 -3.47
C ASN A 34 -1.00 13.65 -3.01
N SER A 35 -2.31 13.47 -3.20
CA SER A 35 -3.31 14.41 -2.68
C SER A 35 -3.33 14.42 -1.15
N VAL A 36 -3.19 13.23 -0.52
CA VAL A 36 -3.02 13.11 0.94
C VAL A 36 -1.80 13.90 1.39
N ILE A 37 -0.64 13.65 0.80
CA ILE A 37 0.62 14.33 1.18
C ILE A 37 0.50 15.86 1.06
N MET A 38 -0.11 16.37 -0.02
CA MET A 38 -0.34 17.80 -0.20
C MET A 38 -1.17 18.39 0.95
N ILE A 39 -2.26 17.72 1.33
CA ILE A 39 -3.11 18.16 2.44
C ILE A 39 -2.36 18.12 3.77
N LEU A 40 -1.60 17.04 4.04
CA LEU A 40 -0.87 16.89 5.30
C LEU A 40 0.24 17.93 5.46
N VAL A 41 1.00 18.24 4.40
CA VAL A 41 2.00 19.31 4.43
C VAL A 41 1.35 20.65 4.71
N GLN A 42 0.21 20.96 4.07
CA GLN A 42 -0.54 22.19 4.34
C GLN A 42 -1.05 22.26 5.79
N LYS A 43 -1.63 21.18 6.31
CA LYS A 43 -2.09 21.10 7.71
C LYS A 43 -0.92 21.27 8.69
N HIS A 44 0.25 20.68 8.37
CA HIS A 44 1.45 20.84 9.20
C HIS A 44 1.94 22.30 9.23
N GLN A 45 1.96 22.98 8.08
CA GLN A 45 2.29 24.41 7.99
C GLN A 45 1.37 25.28 8.86
N ASN A 46 0.09 24.88 8.98
CA ASN A 46 -0.91 25.60 9.78
C ASN A 46 -0.89 25.19 11.27
N ASN A 47 -0.01 24.27 11.71
CA ASN A 47 -0.01 23.67 13.05
C ASN A 47 -1.32 22.92 13.39
N GLU A 48 -1.98 22.32 12.39
CA GLU A 48 -3.24 21.59 12.52
C GLU A 48 -3.04 20.06 12.42
N LEU A 49 -1.79 19.57 12.35
CA LEU A 49 -1.46 18.17 12.16
C LEU A 49 -0.78 17.54 13.36
N ASP A 50 -1.37 16.46 13.89
CA ASP A 50 -0.76 15.63 14.92
C ASP A 50 -0.24 14.32 14.33
N LEU A 51 1.07 14.18 14.23
CA LEU A 51 1.76 13.00 13.70
C LEU A 51 2.16 11.97 14.75
N ARG A 52 1.85 12.15 16.05
CA ARG A 52 2.30 11.24 17.12
C ARG A 52 1.84 9.80 16.92
N GLY A 53 0.61 9.62 16.40
CA GLY A 53 0.08 8.30 16.07
C GLY A 53 0.88 7.61 14.97
N ILE A 54 1.20 8.35 13.91
CA ILE A 54 1.98 7.86 12.76
C ILE A 54 3.43 7.55 13.18
N ASP A 55 4.08 8.44 13.95
CA ASP A 55 5.42 8.18 14.50
C ASP A 55 5.46 6.87 15.33
N SER A 56 4.38 6.58 16.06
CA SER A 56 4.25 5.34 16.83
C SER A 56 4.11 4.11 15.93
N LEU A 57 3.39 4.21 14.80
CA LEU A 57 3.28 3.13 13.82
C LEU A 57 4.64 2.80 13.19
N VAL A 58 5.39 3.79 12.74
CA VAL A 58 6.72 3.59 12.15
C VAL A 58 7.72 3.02 13.16
N LYS A 59 7.65 3.43 14.43
CA LYS A 59 8.46 2.81 15.49
C LYS A 59 8.13 1.33 15.70
N LYS A 60 6.85 0.94 15.64
CA LYS A 60 6.43 -0.46 15.70
C LYS A 60 6.92 -1.24 14.49
N GLU A 61 6.81 -0.67 13.30
CA GLU A 61 7.30 -1.26 12.06
C GLU A 61 8.80 -1.55 12.13
N LYS A 62 9.58 -0.58 12.61
CA LYS A 62 11.02 -0.73 12.87
C LYS A 62 11.33 -1.86 13.85
N SER A 63 10.58 -1.98 14.94
CA SER A 63 10.82 -3.04 15.95
C SER A 63 10.51 -4.42 15.40
N LEU A 64 9.44 -4.57 14.60
CA LEU A 64 9.05 -5.85 14.01
C LEU A 64 9.92 -6.27 12.83
N HIS A 65 10.62 -5.35 12.19
CA HIS A 65 11.56 -5.68 11.11
C HIS A 65 12.71 -6.60 11.59
N GLN A 66 12.96 -6.66 12.89
CA GLN A 66 13.91 -7.58 13.49
C GLN A 66 13.35 -8.99 13.74
N ASP A 67 12.02 -9.14 13.76
CA ASP A 67 11.31 -10.38 14.16
C ASP A 67 10.88 -11.27 12.98
N THR A 68 11.18 -10.90 11.74
CA THR A 68 10.86 -11.67 10.49
C THR A 68 9.39 -12.05 10.28
N ASP A 69 8.43 -11.37 10.93
CA ASP A 69 6.99 -11.58 10.70
C ASP A 69 6.48 -10.69 9.56
N ASN A 70 6.69 -11.16 8.33
CA ASN A 70 6.31 -10.43 7.11
C ASN A 70 4.81 -10.11 7.05
N ALA A 71 3.94 -10.92 7.63
CA ALA A 71 2.50 -10.67 7.61
C ALA A 71 2.12 -9.49 8.52
N LYS A 72 2.74 -9.38 9.69
CA LYS A 72 2.54 -8.22 10.58
C LYS A 72 3.14 -6.95 9.99
N LEU A 73 4.30 -7.03 9.36
CA LEU A 73 4.91 -5.89 8.67
C LEU A 73 4.02 -5.37 7.55
N ALA A 74 3.51 -6.26 6.68
CA ALA A 74 2.59 -5.88 5.61
C ALA A 74 1.32 -5.20 6.16
N ARG A 75 0.78 -5.70 7.28
CA ARG A 75 -0.38 -5.10 7.93
C ARG A 75 -0.09 -3.70 8.46
N LEU A 76 1.05 -3.50 9.16
CA LEU A 76 1.44 -2.19 9.66
C LEU A 76 1.68 -1.19 8.54
N SER A 77 2.27 -1.63 7.42
CA SER A 77 2.41 -0.79 6.23
C SER A 77 1.04 -0.37 5.67
N CYS A 78 0.07 -1.29 5.60
CA CYS A 78 -1.30 -0.94 5.20
C CYS A 78 -1.92 0.09 6.16
N ASP A 79 -1.78 -0.13 7.47
CA ASP A 79 -2.29 0.75 8.52
C ASP A 79 -1.64 2.14 8.44
N PHE A 80 -0.35 2.23 8.09
CA PHE A 80 0.37 3.49 7.90
C PHE A 80 -0.28 4.35 6.81
N HIS A 81 -0.46 3.82 5.60
CA HIS A 81 -1.07 4.56 4.49
C HIS A 81 -2.50 5.01 4.78
N LEU A 82 -3.32 4.13 5.38
CA LEU A 82 -4.68 4.47 5.77
C LEU A 82 -4.71 5.55 6.85
N SER A 83 -3.84 5.46 7.86
CA SER A 83 -3.75 6.46 8.92
C SER A 83 -3.31 7.82 8.39
N LEU A 84 -2.41 7.88 7.40
CA LEU A 84 -2.08 9.15 6.73
C LEU A 84 -3.32 9.74 6.04
N ALA A 85 -4.12 8.93 5.34
CA ALA A 85 -5.33 9.40 4.69
C ALA A 85 -6.39 9.88 5.71
N GLU A 86 -6.51 9.22 6.85
CA GLU A 86 -7.43 9.62 7.92
C GLU A 86 -7.10 11.00 8.49
N LEU A 87 -5.81 11.36 8.59
CA LEU A 87 -5.37 12.70 9.04
C LEU A 87 -5.77 13.83 8.08
N CYS A 88 -6.22 13.53 6.86
CA CYS A 88 -6.75 14.54 5.93
C CYS A 88 -8.13 15.07 6.35
N ASP A 89 -8.84 14.40 7.28
CA ASP A 89 -10.23 14.68 7.65
C ASP A 89 -11.19 14.70 6.43
N ASN A 90 -10.86 13.93 5.39
CA ASN A 90 -11.63 13.82 4.17
C ASN A 90 -12.06 12.36 3.93
N LYS A 91 -13.31 12.05 4.30
CA LYS A 91 -13.85 10.70 4.19
C LYS A 91 -13.81 10.14 2.77
N PHE A 92 -13.93 10.99 1.73
CA PHE A 92 -13.94 10.52 0.34
C PHE A 92 -12.55 10.08 -0.12
N ILE A 93 -11.50 10.72 0.37
CA ILE A 93 -10.11 10.28 0.15
C ILE A 93 -9.91 8.91 0.83
N VAL A 94 -10.31 8.78 2.09
CA VAL A 94 -10.20 7.52 2.86
C VAL A 94 -10.96 6.39 2.16
N GLU A 95 -12.24 6.61 1.79
CA GLU A 95 -13.07 5.60 1.12
C GLU A 95 -12.52 5.21 -0.26
N SER A 96 -11.86 6.13 -0.97
CA SER A 96 -11.22 5.84 -2.25
C SER A 96 -9.94 5.02 -2.10
N LEU A 97 -9.15 5.28 -1.05
CA LEU A 97 -7.88 4.57 -0.80
C LEU A 97 -8.09 3.21 -0.13
N LYS A 98 -9.05 3.10 0.78
CA LYS A 98 -9.33 1.92 1.59
C LYS A 98 -9.43 0.59 0.83
N PRO A 99 -10.06 0.48 -0.36
CA PRO A 99 -10.09 -0.76 -1.12
C PRO A 99 -8.77 -1.06 -1.86
N LEU A 100 -7.95 -0.06 -2.15
CA LEU A 100 -6.72 -0.22 -2.93
C LEU A 100 -5.57 -0.76 -2.08
N ILE A 101 -5.49 -0.39 -0.81
CA ILE A 101 -4.43 -0.82 0.11
C ILE A 101 -4.40 -2.36 0.26
N PRO A 102 -5.48 -3.06 0.63
CA PRO A 102 -5.44 -4.52 0.75
C PRO A 102 -5.24 -5.22 -0.60
N LEU A 103 -5.67 -4.63 -1.72
CA LEU A 103 -5.40 -5.16 -3.06
C LEU A 103 -3.92 -5.09 -3.42
N SER A 104 -3.23 -3.99 -3.10
CA SER A 104 -1.79 -3.90 -3.31
C SER A 104 -1.01 -4.86 -2.39
N ALA A 105 -1.43 -5.03 -1.13
CA ALA A 105 -0.85 -6.02 -0.22
C ALA A 105 -1.06 -7.45 -0.72
N LEU A 106 -2.24 -7.76 -1.28
CA LEU A 106 -2.52 -9.05 -1.89
C LEU A 106 -1.62 -9.28 -3.12
N ALA A 107 -1.50 -8.30 -4.02
CA ALA A 107 -0.61 -8.40 -5.18
C ALA A 107 0.83 -8.69 -4.73
N ALA A 108 1.29 -8.01 -3.72
CA ALA A 108 2.60 -8.24 -3.16
C ALA A 108 2.77 -9.63 -2.56
N SER A 109 1.83 -10.13 -1.80
CA SER A 109 1.88 -11.51 -1.26
C SER A 109 1.94 -12.57 -2.36
N ILE A 110 1.53 -12.23 -3.58
CA ILE A 110 1.50 -13.14 -4.72
C ILE A 110 2.76 -13.05 -5.58
N TYR A 111 3.27 -11.83 -5.78
CA TYR A 111 4.29 -11.51 -6.77
C TYR A 111 5.62 -11.07 -6.17
N ALA A 112 5.70 -10.75 -4.86
CA ALA A 112 6.97 -10.42 -4.25
C ALA A 112 7.86 -11.68 -4.15
N ASP A 113 9.14 -11.51 -4.45
CA ASP A 113 10.13 -12.55 -4.18
C ASP A 113 10.35 -12.68 -2.68
N ASN A 114 10.64 -13.91 -2.20
CA ASN A 114 10.84 -14.20 -0.78
C ASN A 114 12.00 -13.40 -0.15
N GLU A 115 12.90 -12.86 -0.97
CA GLU A 115 14.03 -12.03 -0.53
C GLU A 115 13.74 -10.52 -0.56
N SER A 116 12.62 -10.08 -1.17
CA SER A 116 12.28 -8.67 -1.24
C SER A 116 11.62 -8.20 0.05
N ASN A 117 12.26 -7.28 0.76
CA ASN A 117 11.64 -6.55 1.88
C ASN A 117 10.53 -5.67 1.33
N PHE A 118 9.30 -6.13 1.48
CA PHE A 118 8.07 -5.62 0.86
C PHE A 118 7.77 -4.14 1.16
N CYS A 119 8.25 -3.61 2.27
CA CYS A 119 8.09 -2.20 2.62
C CYS A 119 9.20 -1.83 3.61
N SER A 120 9.95 -0.78 3.32
CA SER A 120 11.00 -0.32 4.21
C SER A 120 10.44 0.71 5.18
N PHE A 121 10.46 0.41 6.50
CA PHE A 121 10.15 1.40 7.54
C PHE A 121 10.98 2.68 7.39
N THR A 122 12.16 2.59 6.78
CA THR A 122 13.03 3.75 6.49
C THR A 122 12.34 4.72 5.54
N GLU A 123 11.64 4.22 4.53
CA GLU A 123 10.90 5.04 3.56
C GLU A 123 9.71 5.75 4.19
N HIS A 124 8.99 5.06 5.07
CA HIS A 124 7.90 5.65 5.84
C HIS A 124 8.43 6.75 6.79
N PHE A 125 9.56 6.49 7.43
CA PHE A 125 10.21 7.50 8.27
C PHE A 125 10.65 8.72 7.45
N GLU A 126 11.30 8.54 6.30
CA GLU A 126 11.71 9.62 5.40
C GLU A 126 10.53 10.45 4.92
N LEU A 127 9.39 9.80 4.62
CA LEU A 127 8.16 10.48 4.24
C LEU A 127 7.63 11.38 5.35
N ILE A 128 7.58 10.88 6.59
CA ILE A 128 7.14 11.68 7.75
C ILE A 128 8.06 12.87 7.97
N GLU A 129 9.38 12.68 7.90
CA GLU A 129 10.34 13.78 8.06
C GLU A 129 10.21 14.82 6.94
N ALA A 130 9.88 14.39 5.72
CA ALA A 130 9.60 15.31 4.62
C ALA A 130 8.32 16.13 4.87
N ILE A 131 7.25 15.54 5.40
CA ILE A 131 6.03 16.26 5.80
C ILE A 131 6.35 17.28 6.91
N LYS A 132 7.08 16.86 7.96
CA LYS A 132 7.50 17.73 9.08
C LYS A 132 8.39 18.89 8.63
N SER A 133 9.17 18.71 7.58
CA SER A 133 10.00 19.78 7.01
C SER A 133 9.23 20.81 6.19
N ASN A 134 7.92 20.62 5.99
CA ASN A 134 7.05 21.46 5.14
C ASN A 134 7.50 21.50 3.67
N ASP A 135 8.26 20.51 3.22
CA ASP A 135 8.76 20.40 1.85
C ASP A 135 7.85 19.46 1.03
N LEU A 136 6.87 20.05 0.35
CA LEU A 136 5.93 19.32 -0.48
C LEU A 136 6.63 18.54 -1.61
N VAL A 137 7.67 19.13 -2.22
CA VAL A 137 8.39 18.48 -3.33
C VAL A 137 9.10 17.22 -2.81
N LYS A 138 9.77 17.33 -1.67
CA LYS A 138 10.45 16.20 -1.03
C LYS A 138 9.45 15.13 -0.58
N ALA A 139 8.33 15.52 0.02
CA ALA A 139 7.31 14.59 0.51
C ALA A 139 6.61 13.87 -0.67
N SER A 140 6.25 14.58 -1.74
CA SER A 140 5.70 13.96 -2.96
C SER A 140 6.71 13.02 -3.63
N LYS A 141 7.98 13.38 -3.67
CA LYS A 141 9.02 12.49 -4.20
C LYS A 141 9.15 11.22 -3.34
N ALA A 142 9.10 11.35 -2.02
CA ALA A 142 9.23 10.22 -1.09
C ALA A 142 8.09 9.21 -1.30
N ILE A 143 6.82 9.65 -1.32
CA ILE A 143 5.68 8.74 -1.53
C ILE A 143 5.70 8.10 -2.91
N ASN A 144 6.02 8.85 -3.97
CA ASN A 144 6.11 8.30 -5.32
C ASN A 144 7.21 7.24 -5.43
N SER A 145 8.42 7.54 -4.93
CA SER A 145 9.54 6.60 -4.95
C SER A 145 9.25 5.34 -4.13
N HIS A 146 8.54 5.47 -3.00
CA HIS A 146 8.09 4.35 -2.20
C HIS A 146 7.15 3.44 -2.99
N LEU A 147 6.09 3.99 -3.59
CA LEU A 147 5.12 3.21 -4.36
C LEU A 147 5.72 2.62 -5.65
N ASP A 148 6.68 3.31 -6.28
CA ASP A 148 7.43 2.78 -7.43
C ASP A 148 8.24 1.56 -7.03
N ARG A 149 9.01 1.62 -5.94
CA ARG A 149 9.77 0.47 -5.43
C ARG A 149 8.88 -0.71 -5.06
N CYS A 150 7.70 -0.45 -4.48
CA CYS A 150 6.73 -1.53 -4.22
C CYS A 150 6.36 -2.29 -5.51
N VAL A 151 6.12 -1.57 -6.61
CA VAL A 151 5.81 -2.23 -7.91
C VAL A 151 7.03 -2.92 -8.51
N GLU A 152 8.18 -2.27 -8.48
CA GLU A 152 9.44 -2.79 -9.04
C GLU A 152 9.94 -4.05 -8.32
N SER A 153 9.59 -4.23 -7.05
CA SER A 153 9.91 -5.43 -6.28
C SER A 153 9.05 -6.65 -6.63
N LEU A 154 8.05 -6.51 -7.52
CA LEU A 154 7.14 -7.58 -7.91
C LEU A 154 7.64 -8.32 -9.16
N ASP A 155 7.81 -9.63 -9.05
CA ASP A 155 8.11 -10.48 -10.21
C ASP A 155 6.83 -11.17 -10.72
N PHE A 156 6.27 -10.63 -11.79
CA PHE A 156 5.06 -11.16 -12.42
C PHE A 156 5.28 -12.48 -13.17
N ASN A 157 6.55 -12.89 -13.42
CA ASN A 157 6.90 -14.15 -14.07
C ASN A 157 6.91 -15.35 -13.10
N LEU A 158 7.03 -15.13 -11.79
CA LEU A 158 7.06 -16.19 -10.77
C LEU A 158 5.87 -17.17 -10.83
N LYS A 159 4.73 -16.74 -11.36
CA LYS A 159 3.53 -17.59 -11.54
C LYS A 159 3.57 -18.49 -12.75
N ALA A 160 4.24 -18.10 -13.80
CA ALA A 160 4.34 -18.93 -15.02
C ALA A 160 5.06 -20.25 -14.72
N THR A 161 6.06 -20.22 -13.83
CA THR A 161 6.88 -21.39 -13.47
C THR A 161 6.18 -22.33 -12.48
N LYS A 162 5.38 -21.83 -11.53
CA LYS A 162 4.66 -22.68 -10.55
C LYS A 162 3.49 -23.47 -11.18
N ASN A 163 2.86 -22.96 -12.22
CA ASN A 163 1.80 -23.69 -12.95
C ASN A 163 2.35 -24.77 -13.89
N HIS A 164 3.59 -24.63 -14.37
CA HIS A 164 4.21 -25.66 -15.24
C HIS A 164 4.64 -26.91 -14.48
N ASN A 165 5.02 -26.79 -13.21
CA ASN A 165 5.47 -27.92 -12.40
C ASN A 165 4.33 -28.80 -11.85
N ASN A 166 3.08 -28.31 -11.85
CA ASN A 166 1.91 -29.10 -11.42
C ASN A 166 1.22 -29.88 -12.54
N SER A 167 1.55 -29.64 -13.81
CA SER A 167 0.97 -30.38 -14.94
C SER A 167 1.60 -31.75 -15.17
N HIS A 168 2.70 -32.09 -14.52
CA HIS A 168 3.39 -33.39 -14.65
C HIS A 168 3.04 -34.42 -13.55
N LEU A 169 2.10 -34.11 -12.65
CA LEU A 169 1.70 -35.02 -11.57
C LEU A 169 0.40 -35.81 -11.85
N PHE A 170 -0.19 -35.64 -13.04
CA PHE A 170 -1.37 -36.38 -13.48
C PHE A 170 -1.21 -36.98 -14.88
N ASN A 171 -0.18 -37.79 -15.07
CA ASN A 171 -0.09 -38.77 -16.18
C ASN A 171 0.32 -40.12 -15.62
#